data_037daaf39d90441325f09a97d172402d
#
_entry.id   037daaf39d90441325f09a97d172402d
#
_cell.length_a   1.000
_cell.length_b   1.000
_cell.length_c   1.000
_cell.angle_alpha   90.00
_cell.angle_beta   90.00
_cell.angle_gamma   90.00
#
_symmetry.space_group_name_H-M   'P 1'
#
loop_
_entity.id
_entity.type
_entity.pdbx_description
1 polymer ?
#
loop_
_entity_poly.entity_id
_entity_poly.type
_entity_poly.pdbx_seq_one_letter_code
_entity_poly.pdbx_strand_id
1 'polypeptide(L)'
;MIVDESTEFGARAAAHLRDEIVVWMTVVAPKSGPLPMPVWFLWEGGETVRMFSRDGARIRNLEANPLVSLNFDGDGGGGDIVVLSGRATVERDGPKTPEVGAYVQKYAEHI
;
A
#
# COMPACT_ATOMS: atom_id res chain seq x y z
N MET A 1 -5.71 3.51 14.15
CA MET A 1 -6.33 3.52 12.80
C MET A 1 -5.70 4.58 11.94
N ILE A 2 -5.30 4.26 10.72
CA ILE A 2 -4.65 5.25 9.84
C ILE A 2 -5.64 6.25 9.23
N VAL A 3 -6.93 5.96 9.28
CA VAL A 3 -7.97 6.87 8.82
C VAL A 3 -9.08 6.96 9.86
N ASP A 4 -9.68 8.14 9.99
CA ASP A 4 -10.83 8.38 10.86
C ASP A 4 -12.11 8.25 10.03
N GLU A 5 -12.75 7.08 10.10
CA GLU A 5 -13.95 6.77 9.31
C GLU A 5 -15.17 7.57 9.76
N SER A 6 -15.10 8.27 10.89
CA SER A 6 -16.19 9.14 11.33
C SER A 6 -16.27 10.45 10.54
N THR A 7 -15.20 10.78 9.80
CA THR A 7 -15.19 11.93 8.90
C THR A 7 -15.54 11.50 7.48
N GLU A 8 -16.06 12.43 6.67
CA GLU A 8 -16.38 12.16 5.27
C GLU A 8 -15.12 11.76 4.47
N PHE A 9 -14.03 12.51 4.65
CA PHE A 9 -12.76 12.17 3.98
C PHE A 9 -12.21 10.84 4.45
N GLY A 10 -12.23 10.56 5.75
CA GLY A 10 -11.74 9.30 6.30
C GLY A 10 -12.53 8.10 5.82
N ALA A 11 -13.86 8.22 5.72
CA ALA A 11 -14.71 7.17 5.18
C ALA A 11 -14.39 6.88 3.72
N ARG A 12 -14.14 7.92 2.91
CA ARG A 12 -13.75 7.78 1.51
C ARG A 12 -12.39 7.12 1.37
N ALA A 13 -11.42 7.54 2.18
CA ALA A 13 -10.09 6.92 2.19
C ALA A 13 -10.15 5.45 2.58
N ALA A 14 -10.97 5.11 3.58
CA ALA A 14 -11.18 3.72 4.00
C ALA A 14 -11.80 2.87 2.89
N ALA A 15 -12.74 3.43 2.13
CA ALA A 15 -13.34 2.72 1.00
C ALA A 15 -12.30 2.38 -0.05
N HIS A 16 -11.41 3.32 -0.40
CA HIS A 16 -10.30 3.04 -1.32
C HIS A 16 -9.37 1.95 -0.77
N LEU A 17 -9.03 2.01 0.51
CA LEU A 17 -8.16 1.01 1.14
C LEU A 17 -8.77 -0.39 1.15
N ARG A 18 -10.10 -0.50 1.20
CA ARG A 18 -10.78 -1.80 1.18
C ARG A 18 -11.00 -2.33 -0.23
N ASP A 19 -11.38 -1.45 -1.16
CA ASP A 19 -11.97 -1.87 -2.43
C ASP A 19 -11.00 -1.81 -3.61
N GLU A 20 -9.96 -0.97 -3.56
CA GLU A 20 -9.04 -0.84 -4.67
C GLU A 20 -8.13 -2.07 -4.82
N ILE A 21 -7.86 -2.46 -6.06
CA ILE A 21 -7.01 -3.62 -6.36
C ILE A 21 -5.55 -3.26 -6.21
N VAL A 22 -5.17 -2.06 -6.65
CA VAL A 22 -3.79 -1.60 -6.55
C VAL A 22 -3.72 -0.28 -5.82
N VAL A 23 -2.59 -0.05 -5.17
CA VAL A 23 -2.20 1.26 -4.67
C VAL A 23 -0.86 1.61 -5.29
N TRP A 24 -0.67 2.87 -5.63
CA TRP A 24 0.62 3.36 -6.08
C TRP A 24 1.49 3.63 -4.87
N MET A 25 2.61 2.95 -4.80
CA MET A 25 3.59 3.15 -3.73
C MET A 25 4.82 3.84 -4.30
N THR A 26 5.17 4.99 -3.73
CA THR A 26 6.37 5.72 -4.09
C THR A 26 7.44 5.46 -3.03
N VAL A 27 8.57 4.90 -3.45
CA VAL A 27 9.77 4.71 -2.62
C VAL A 27 10.85 5.67 -3.11
N VAL A 28 11.87 5.89 -2.30
CA VAL A 28 12.98 6.77 -2.68
C VAL A 28 14.23 5.92 -2.91
N ALA A 29 14.70 5.94 -4.15
CA ALA A 29 15.96 5.29 -4.51
C ALA A 29 17.11 6.30 -4.40
N PRO A 30 18.29 5.90 -3.88
CA PRO A 30 19.40 6.83 -3.63
C PRO A 30 19.86 7.58 -4.87
N LYS A 31 19.81 6.96 -6.04
CA LYS A 31 20.28 7.58 -7.29
C LYS A 31 19.18 8.14 -8.17
N SER A 32 18.02 7.52 -8.14
CA SER A 32 16.91 7.86 -9.04
C SER A 32 15.86 8.76 -8.42
N GLY A 33 15.89 8.93 -7.09
CA GLY A 33 14.87 9.69 -6.38
C GLY A 33 13.56 8.94 -6.23
N PRO A 34 12.41 9.63 -6.23
CA PRO A 34 11.12 8.98 -6.05
C PRO A 34 10.76 8.05 -7.20
N LEU A 35 10.36 6.83 -6.87
CA LEU A 35 9.96 5.80 -7.83
C LEU A 35 8.56 5.31 -7.48
N PRO A 36 7.51 5.74 -8.19
CA PRO A 36 6.16 5.21 -7.99
C PRO A 36 5.97 3.91 -8.76
N MET A 37 5.23 2.97 -8.16
CA MET A 37 4.83 1.75 -8.85
C MET A 37 3.55 1.19 -8.25
N PRO A 38 2.70 0.52 -9.05
CA PRO A 38 1.47 -0.09 -8.54
C PRO A 38 1.81 -1.38 -7.81
N VAL A 39 1.17 -1.59 -6.66
CA VAL A 39 1.36 -2.81 -5.87
C VAL A 39 0.02 -3.30 -5.35
N TRP A 40 -0.07 -4.62 -5.14
CA TRP A 40 -1.18 -5.23 -4.43
C TRP A 40 -0.98 -5.02 -2.94
N PHE A 41 -2.08 -4.88 -2.21
CA PHE A 41 -2.03 -4.56 -0.78
C PHE A 41 -3.24 -5.13 -0.05
N LEU A 42 -3.11 -5.21 1.27
CA LEU A 42 -4.22 -5.56 2.16
C LEU A 42 -4.26 -4.59 3.34
N TRP A 43 -5.42 -3.99 3.56
CA TRP A 43 -5.71 -3.22 4.76
C TRP A 43 -6.90 -3.86 5.49
N GLU A 44 -6.71 -4.15 6.77
CA GLU A 44 -7.71 -4.83 7.58
C GLU A 44 -8.34 -3.92 8.65
N GLY A 45 -8.28 -2.61 8.43
CA GLY A 45 -8.93 -1.62 9.30
C GLY A 45 -8.05 -1.04 10.39
N GLY A 46 -6.78 -1.44 10.46
CA GLY A 46 -5.86 -0.99 11.52
C GLY A 46 -4.90 0.12 11.07
N GLU A 47 -3.71 0.10 11.64
CA GLU A 47 -2.66 1.07 11.38
C GLU A 47 -1.71 0.65 10.27
N THR A 48 -1.85 -0.56 9.75
CA THR A 48 -0.89 -1.18 8.86
C THR A 48 -1.52 -1.55 7.52
N VAL A 49 -0.83 -1.22 6.44
CA VAL A 49 -1.12 -1.74 5.10
C VAL A 49 -0.05 -2.79 4.78
N ARG A 50 -0.48 -3.99 4.44
CA ARG A 50 0.41 -5.12 4.17
C ARG A 50 0.60 -5.31 2.68
N MET A 51 1.84 -5.58 2.29
CA MET A 51 2.23 -5.88 0.93
C MET A 51 3.20 -7.04 0.92
N PHE A 52 3.24 -7.78 -0.18
CA PHE A 52 4.22 -8.84 -0.40
C PHE A 52 5.10 -8.46 -1.57
N SER A 53 6.40 -8.68 -1.43
CA SER A 53 7.38 -8.34 -2.45
C SER A 53 8.48 -9.38 -2.50
N ARG A 54 8.98 -9.65 -3.70
CA ARG A 54 10.21 -10.42 -3.85
C ARG A 54 11.39 -9.60 -3.34
N ASP A 55 12.41 -10.28 -2.84
CA ASP A 55 13.65 -9.62 -2.48
C ASP A 55 14.29 -9.02 -3.75
N GLY A 56 14.73 -7.79 -3.64
CA GLY A 56 15.27 -7.07 -4.79
C GLY A 56 15.46 -5.59 -4.50
N ALA A 57 15.51 -4.79 -5.57
CA ALA A 57 15.81 -3.37 -5.47
C ALA A 57 14.81 -2.61 -4.60
N ARG A 58 13.51 -2.94 -4.68
CA ARG A 58 12.48 -2.29 -3.87
C ARG A 58 12.76 -2.48 -2.38
N ILE A 59 13.07 -3.70 -1.97
CA ILE A 59 13.37 -4.02 -0.58
C ILE A 59 14.63 -3.27 -0.11
N ARG A 60 15.68 -3.26 -0.94
CA ARG A 60 16.91 -2.53 -0.61
C ARG A 60 16.66 -1.03 -0.47
N ASN A 61 15.83 -0.45 -1.33
CA ASN A 61 15.47 0.96 -1.24
C ASN A 61 14.69 1.27 0.03
N LEU A 62 13.76 0.41 0.42
CA LEU A 62 12.98 0.56 1.66
C LEU A 62 13.85 0.42 2.90
N GLU A 63 14.83 -0.47 2.88
CA GLU A 63 15.76 -0.63 3.99
C GLU A 63 16.69 0.59 4.13
N ALA A 64 17.06 1.22 3.01
CA ALA A 64 17.86 2.43 3.01
C ALA A 64 17.05 3.68 3.39
N ASN A 65 15.79 3.75 2.94
CA ASN A 65 14.88 4.84 3.27
C ASN A 65 13.46 4.29 3.42
N PRO A 66 12.98 4.12 4.66
CA PRO A 66 11.68 3.49 4.91
C PRO A 66 10.48 4.41 4.67
N LEU A 67 10.68 5.69 4.37
CA LEU A 67 9.56 6.60 4.13
C LEU A 67 8.92 6.32 2.79
N VAL A 68 7.60 6.19 2.79
CA VAL A 68 6.82 5.90 1.58
C VAL A 68 5.60 6.80 1.49
N SER A 69 5.11 6.95 0.27
CA SER A 69 3.83 7.58 -0.01
C SER A 69 2.95 6.59 -0.76
N LEU A 70 1.68 6.52 -0.40
CA LEU A 70 0.69 5.68 -1.07
C LEU A 70 -0.38 6.60 -1.66
N ASN A 71 -0.80 6.32 -2.89
CA ASN A 71 -1.93 7.03 -3.46
C ASN A 71 -2.73 6.13 -4.40
N PHE A 72 -3.99 6.46 -4.59
CA PHE A 72 -4.89 5.79 -5.51
C PHE A 72 -5.08 6.62 -6.78
N ASP A 73 -5.68 6.03 -7.81
CA ASP A 73 -5.85 6.70 -9.10
C ASP A 73 -6.88 7.84 -9.08
N GLY A 74 -7.68 7.92 -8.02
CA GLY A 74 -8.74 8.91 -7.94
C GLY A 74 -9.88 8.61 -8.92
N ASP A 75 -10.51 9.66 -9.44
CA ASP A 75 -11.63 9.52 -10.38
C ASP A 75 -11.21 9.64 -11.86
N GLY A 76 -9.91 9.72 -12.12
CA GLY A 76 -9.38 9.87 -13.46
C GLY A 76 -9.33 11.30 -13.98
N GLY A 77 -9.96 12.23 -13.27
CA GLY A 77 -9.99 13.65 -13.64
C GLY A 77 -9.29 14.57 -12.64
N GLY A 78 -8.50 13.99 -11.74
CA GLY A 78 -7.80 14.75 -10.72
C GLY A 78 -8.61 14.95 -9.43
N GLY A 79 -9.80 14.34 -9.34
CA GLY A 79 -10.64 14.36 -8.14
C GLY A 79 -10.51 13.06 -7.33
N ASP A 80 -11.19 13.02 -6.20
CA ASP A 80 -11.19 11.89 -5.27
C ASP A 80 -9.77 11.48 -4.85
N ILE A 81 -8.98 12.47 -4.48
CA ILE A 81 -7.56 12.29 -4.16
C ILE A 81 -7.40 11.78 -2.72
N VAL A 82 -6.66 10.68 -2.58
CA VAL A 82 -6.26 10.13 -1.29
C VAL A 82 -4.75 9.83 -1.35
N VAL A 83 -3.99 10.47 -0.47
CA VAL A 83 -2.56 10.25 -0.32
C VAL A 83 -2.28 9.92 1.13
N LEU A 84 -1.55 8.83 1.35
CA LEU A 84 -1.16 8.38 2.68
C LEU A 84 0.37 8.36 2.74
N SER A 85 0.92 8.93 3.79
CA SER A 85 2.36 8.89 4.05
C SER A 85 2.63 7.97 5.21
N GLY A 86 3.71 7.23 5.14
CA GLY A 86 4.02 6.27 6.20
C GLY A 86 5.45 5.79 6.16
N ARG A 87 5.69 4.80 7.00
CA ARG A 87 6.99 4.16 7.14
C ARG A 87 6.84 2.67 6.89
N ALA A 88 7.68 2.14 6.01
CA ALA A 88 7.70 0.71 5.72
C ALA A 88 8.57 -0.04 6.73
N THR A 89 8.11 -1.22 7.13
CA THR A 89 8.90 -2.19 7.88
C THR A 89 8.99 -3.45 7.04
N VAL A 90 10.21 -3.90 6.76
CA VAL A 90 10.45 -5.10 5.98
C VAL A 90 10.52 -6.30 6.92
N GLU A 91 9.59 -7.24 6.75
CA GLU A 91 9.54 -8.47 7.53
C GLU A 91 9.96 -9.64 6.64
N ARG A 92 11.24 -10.04 6.73
CA ARG A 92 11.78 -11.12 5.90
C ARG A 92 11.27 -12.49 6.32
N ASP A 93 10.96 -12.67 7.62
CA ASP A 93 10.45 -13.90 8.19
C ASP A 93 8.94 -13.85 8.46
N GLY A 94 8.25 -12.88 7.87
CA GLY A 94 6.81 -12.74 8.01
C GLY A 94 6.03 -13.81 7.27
N PRO A 95 4.70 -13.83 7.39
CA PRO A 95 3.87 -14.84 6.72
C PRO A 95 4.00 -14.71 5.21
N LYS A 96 3.94 -15.86 4.52
CA LYS A 96 3.94 -15.91 3.07
C LYS A 96 2.54 -15.59 2.53
N THR A 97 2.46 -15.16 1.27
CA THR A 97 1.18 -14.81 0.65
C THR A 97 0.10 -15.88 0.85
N PRO A 98 0.35 -17.18 0.61
CA PRO A 98 -0.69 -18.21 0.80
C PRO A 98 -1.15 -18.36 2.25
N GLU A 99 -0.39 -17.87 3.22
CA GLU A 99 -0.70 -17.97 4.65
C GLU A 99 -1.63 -16.86 5.13
N VAL A 100 -1.85 -15.83 4.31
CA VAL A 100 -2.70 -14.70 4.67
C VAL A 100 -4.02 -14.82 3.91
N GLY A 101 -5.00 -15.51 4.55
CA GLY A 101 -6.27 -15.84 3.90
C GLY A 101 -7.03 -14.66 3.35
N ALA A 102 -7.07 -13.53 4.07
CA ALA A 102 -7.76 -12.33 3.62
C ALA A 102 -7.12 -11.76 2.35
N TYR A 103 -5.79 -11.83 2.22
CA TYR A 103 -5.08 -11.38 1.03
C TYR A 103 -5.41 -12.28 -0.17
N VAL A 104 -5.35 -13.60 0.03
CA VAL A 104 -5.69 -14.57 -1.01
C VAL A 104 -7.14 -14.38 -1.47
N GLN A 105 -8.06 -14.17 -0.55
CA GLN A 105 -9.47 -13.95 -0.87
C GLN A 105 -9.66 -12.67 -1.69
N LYS A 106 -9.00 -11.58 -1.33
CA LYS A 106 -9.08 -10.31 -2.06
C LYS A 106 -8.64 -10.44 -3.50
N TYR A 107 -7.59 -11.22 -3.76
CA TYR A 107 -6.97 -11.32 -5.08
C TYR A 107 -7.25 -12.63 -5.82
N ALA A 108 -8.20 -13.43 -5.35
CA ALA A 108 -8.48 -14.75 -5.91
C ALA A 108 -8.74 -14.74 -7.42
N GLU A 109 -9.40 -13.70 -7.92
CA GLU A 109 -9.71 -13.55 -9.35
C GLU A 109 -8.54 -13.01 -10.18
N HIS A 110 -7.45 -12.60 -9.54
CA HIS A 110 -6.31 -11.96 -10.17
C HIS A 110 -5.03 -12.81 -10.12
N ILE A 111 -5.11 -13.96 -9.46
CA ILE A 111 -3.96 -14.87 -9.29
C ILE A 111 -3.88 -15.90 -10.43
#